data_122406be79ba78ddd137694dc92db18e
#
_entry.id   122406be79ba78ddd137694dc92db18e
#
_cell.length_a   1.000
_cell.length_b   1.000
_cell.length_c   1.000
_cell.angle_alpha   90.00
_cell.angle_beta   90.00
_cell.angle_gamma   90.00
#
_symmetry.space_group_name_H-M   'P 1'
#
loop_
_entity.id
_entity.type
_entity.pdbx_description
1 polymer ?
#
loop_
_entity_poly.entity_id
_entity_poly.type
_entity_poly.pdbx_seq_one_letter_code
_entity_poly.pdbx_strand_id
1 'polypeptide(L)'
;MRKFVLASRVILVATLSLAGSVCFADEEVEADDVPVLTIGSTAPALDVEHWVSDRNGEFQAVTEFEEGKIYVIEFWATWCGPCISSMPHLVELQNAHAKDGVQVISISDEDIDRVNKFLERKYTAADEAVESEEQPANYAELTSAYCLTTDPDKSCKTDYMTAANQNGIPCCFLVGKTGKIEWIGHPMSLDRSLEAVIAGTWDRDKEYAITQKIDKAVAEAGAMLQEDDFDGAVALFEGLREEVSGDAADQVEFYIGRVRQIQMQQLVREGKSDEAIAMLDQQMAAAEEADKTALMQQKFDLLMTAKMEDEAAVLLGQLTAKLPAEDLNHVAWAIYQAAAKEDSEISEKLVEAATAAAKKAVEADPENAAILDTLAHLIHLSGDLQQAIKIQTKAVEMQDAENGSISEFLKQLQDEASAKDKADEAEDDKEKEDTEKTNDQS
;
A
#
# COMPACT_ATOMS: atom_id res chain seq x y z
N MET A 1 -22.02 -6.65 -10.19
CA MET A 1 -21.48 -5.34 -9.81
C MET A 1 -20.78 -5.53 -8.47
N ARG A 2 -19.53 -5.97 -8.49
CA ARG A 2 -18.68 -6.07 -7.28
C ARG A 2 -17.90 -4.77 -7.18
N LYS A 3 -18.09 -4.04 -6.09
CA LYS A 3 -17.39 -2.80 -5.81
C LYS A 3 -15.95 -3.16 -5.40
N PHE A 4 -14.97 -2.67 -6.16
CA PHE A 4 -13.59 -2.67 -5.73
C PHE A 4 -13.44 -1.64 -4.61
N VAL A 5 -13.08 -2.12 -3.43
CA VAL A 5 -12.57 -1.27 -2.34
C VAL A 5 -11.06 -1.25 -2.49
N LEU A 6 -10.52 -0.13 -3.01
CA LEU A 6 -9.08 0.13 -2.95
C LEU A 6 -8.72 0.38 -1.48
N ALA A 7 -8.02 -0.55 -0.88
CA ALA A 7 -7.38 -0.33 0.41
C ALA A 7 -6.20 0.62 0.22
N SER A 8 -6.40 1.90 0.52
CA SER A 8 -5.32 2.90 0.59
C SER A 8 -4.42 2.58 1.77
N ARG A 9 -3.26 1.98 1.51
CA ARG A 9 -2.18 1.93 2.49
C ARG A 9 -1.55 3.32 2.57
N VAL A 10 -1.70 3.97 3.71
CA VAL A 10 -0.96 5.18 4.10
C VAL A 10 0.54 4.81 4.13
N ILE A 11 1.30 5.27 3.15
CA ILE A 11 2.77 5.17 3.17
C ILE A 11 3.27 6.36 3.97
N LEU A 12 3.65 6.09 5.21
CA LEU A 12 4.39 7.02 6.05
C LEU A 12 5.74 7.33 5.38
N VAL A 13 5.92 8.54 4.89
CA VAL A 13 7.18 9.00 4.31
C VAL A 13 8.18 9.21 5.44
N ALA A 14 9.02 8.22 5.71
CA ALA A 14 10.24 8.42 6.48
C ALA A 14 11.20 9.26 5.62
N THR A 15 11.46 10.48 6.05
CA THR A 15 12.48 11.36 5.46
C THR A 15 13.86 10.76 5.68
N LEU A 16 14.45 10.17 4.66
CA LEU A 16 15.88 9.88 4.63
C LEU A 16 16.55 10.86 3.65
N SER A 17 17.21 11.86 4.22
CA SER A 17 18.13 12.74 3.48
C SER A 17 19.35 11.93 3.10
N LEU A 18 19.57 11.67 1.80
CA LEU A 18 20.85 11.29 1.25
C LEU A 18 21.08 12.12 -0.02
N ALA A 19 21.88 13.16 0.17
CA ALA A 19 22.56 13.82 -0.93
C ALA A 19 23.60 12.85 -1.49
N GLY A 20 23.28 12.24 -2.61
CA GLY A 20 24.21 11.48 -3.43
C GLY A 20 24.11 11.99 -4.85
N SER A 21 25.12 12.78 -5.26
CA SER A 21 25.36 13.09 -6.67
C SER A 21 25.53 11.78 -7.42
N VAL A 22 24.54 11.39 -8.19
CA VAL A 22 24.69 10.33 -9.19
C VAL A 22 25.26 11.00 -10.45
N CYS A 23 26.55 10.85 -10.68
CA CYS A 23 27.15 11.03 -12.00
C CYS A 23 26.53 9.97 -12.91
N PHE A 24 25.69 10.41 -13.84
CA PHE A 24 25.39 9.60 -15.03
C PHE A 24 26.65 9.56 -15.87
N ALA A 25 27.35 8.43 -15.85
CA ALA A 25 28.26 8.08 -16.92
C ALA A 25 27.38 7.73 -18.11
N ASP A 26 27.51 8.48 -19.21
CA ASP A 26 27.02 8.08 -20.52
C ASP A 26 27.80 6.81 -20.93
N GLU A 27 27.29 5.66 -20.56
CA GLU A 27 27.65 4.42 -21.22
C GLU A 27 26.64 4.28 -22.37
N GLU A 28 27.05 4.67 -23.57
CA GLU A 28 26.38 4.27 -24.80
C GLU A 28 26.44 2.73 -24.84
N VAL A 29 25.40 2.08 -24.29
CA VAL A 29 25.12 0.68 -24.56
C VAL A 29 24.71 0.64 -26.03
N GLU A 30 25.61 0.19 -26.90
CA GLU A 30 25.25 -0.23 -28.25
C GLU A 30 24.07 -1.18 -28.08
N ALA A 31 22.94 -0.85 -28.72
CA ALA A 31 21.73 -1.65 -28.72
C ALA A 31 22.04 -2.91 -29.55
N ASP A 32 22.68 -3.88 -28.90
CA ASP A 32 22.69 -5.25 -29.43
C ASP A 32 21.24 -5.72 -29.54
N ASP A 33 20.90 -6.31 -30.69
CA ASP A 33 19.58 -6.84 -31.08
C ASP A 33 19.03 -7.86 -30.05
N VAL A 34 18.63 -7.39 -28.88
CA VAL A 34 17.80 -8.19 -27.96
C VAL A 34 16.43 -8.28 -28.63
N PRO A 35 15.94 -9.48 -28.95
CA PRO A 35 14.63 -9.61 -29.56
C PRO A 35 13.59 -9.01 -28.62
N VAL A 36 12.94 -7.94 -29.07
CA VAL A 36 11.90 -7.27 -28.29
C VAL A 36 10.71 -8.23 -28.16
N LEU A 37 10.50 -8.76 -26.97
CA LEU A 37 9.32 -9.59 -26.68
C LEU A 37 8.11 -8.67 -26.50
N THR A 38 7.08 -8.89 -27.29
CA THR A 38 5.87 -8.07 -27.27
C THR A 38 4.62 -8.92 -27.52
N ILE A 39 3.44 -8.33 -27.37
CA ILE A 39 2.18 -8.98 -27.76
C ILE A 39 2.28 -9.45 -29.22
N GLY A 40 1.95 -10.71 -29.46
CA GLY A 40 2.06 -11.38 -30.77
C GLY A 40 3.39 -12.10 -31.01
N SER A 41 4.43 -11.86 -30.22
CA SER A 41 5.68 -12.64 -30.27
C SER A 41 5.40 -14.10 -29.88
N THR A 42 6.22 -15.03 -30.41
CA THR A 42 6.24 -16.40 -29.87
C THR A 42 6.82 -16.36 -28.47
N ALA A 43 6.13 -16.96 -27.51
CA ALA A 43 6.61 -17.03 -26.13
C ALA A 43 7.90 -17.86 -26.05
N PRO A 44 8.97 -17.37 -25.41
CA PRO A 44 10.19 -18.14 -25.17
C PRO A 44 9.89 -19.42 -24.38
N ALA A 45 10.65 -20.49 -24.63
CA ALA A 45 10.60 -21.70 -23.82
C ALA A 45 10.98 -21.37 -22.35
N LEU A 46 10.46 -22.14 -21.39
CA LEU A 46 10.80 -21.95 -19.99
C LEU A 46 12.01 -22.81 -19.64
N ASP A 47 13.08 -22.18 -19.18
CA ASP A 47 14.29 -22.81 -18.63
C ASP A 47 14.34 -22.56 -17.13
N VAL A 48 13.60 -23.37 -16.37
CA VAL A 48 13.41 -23.24 -14.93
C VAL A 48 14.15 -24.35 -14.20
N GLU A 49 15.03 -24.01 -13.24
CA GLU A 49 15.82 -25.02 -12.52
C GLU A 49 15.00 -25.83 -11.52
N HIS A 50 14.01 -25.20 -10.86
CA HIS A 50 13.29 -25.88 -9.77
C HIS A 50 11.79 -25.68 -9.84
N TRP A 51 11.06 -26.77 -9.91
CA TRP A 51 9.61 -26.82 -9.76
C TRP A 51 9.27 -27.09 -8.30
N VAL A 52 8.73 -26.08 -7.57
CA VAL A 52 8.46 -26.13 -6.13
C VAL A 52 7.08 -26.70 -5.86
N SER A 53 6.09 -26.35 -6.69
CA SER A 53 4.76 -26.95 -6.66
C SER A 53 4.25 -27.24 -8.08
N ASP A 54 3.41 -28.26 -8.18
CA ASP A 54 2.85 -28.78 -9.44
C ASP A 54 1.36 -29.11 -9.33
N ARG A 55 0.66 -28.44 -8.41
CA ARG A 55 -0.74 -28.73 -8.07
C ARG A 55 -0.94 -30.20 -7.67
N ASN A 56 -0.11 -30.68 -6.77
CA ASN A 56 -0.12 -32.07 -6.29
C ASN A 56 0.00 -33.11 -7.41
N GLY A 57 0.84 -32.85 -8.41
CA GLY A 57 1.09 -33.71 -9.55
C GLY A 57 0.06 -33.64 -10.68
N GLU A 58 -0.87 -32.67 -10.63
CA GLU A 58 -1.85 -32.45 -11.70
C GLU A 58 -1.20 -31.82 -12.94
N PHE A 59 -0.21 -30.94 -12.73
CA PHE A 59 0.53 -30.28 -13.80
C PHE A 59 1.92 -30.90 -13.99
N GLN A 60 2.34 -30.96 -15.24
CA GLN A 60 3.71 -31.33 -15.60
C GLN A 60 4.59 -30.10 -15.71
N ALA A 61 5.89 -30.25 -15.51
CA ALA A 61 6.86 -29.20 -15.81
C ALA A 61 6.76 -28.80 -17.28
N VAL A 62 6.69 -27.48 -17.52
CA VAL A 62 6.53 -26.90 -18.85
C VAL A 62 7.87 -26.35 -19.31
N THR A 63 8.45 -26.95 -20.33
CA THR A 63 9.63 -26.43 -21.05
C THR A 63 9.22 -25.81 -22.39
N GLU A 64 8.16 -26.33 -23.02
CA GLU A 64 7.58 -25.83 -24.27
C GLU A 64 6.07 -25.71 -24.09
N PHE A 65 5.46 -24.72 -24.72
CA PHE A 65 4.01 -24.49 -24.65
C PHE A 65 3.27 -25.42 -25.60
N GLU A 66 2.29 -26.13 -25.07
CA GLU A 66 1.45 -27.05 -25.84
C GLU A 66 0.36 -26.29 -26.61
N GLU A 67 0.19 -26.63 -27.88
CA GLU A 67 -0.89 -26.07 -28.70
C GLU A 67 -2.27 -26.35 -28.09
N GLY A 68 -3.11 -25.33 -28.04
CA GLY A 68 -4.45 -25.40 -27.47
C GLY A 68 -4.54 -25.16 -25.98
N LYS A 69 -3.41 -25.11 -25.23
CA LYS A 69 -3.37 -24.72 -23.84
C LYS A 69 -3.11 -23.22 -23.68
N ILE A 70 -3.42 -22.68 -22.50
CA ILE A 70 -3.20 -21.29 -22.12
C ILE A 70 -2.31 -21.29 -20.88
N TYR A 71 -1.30 -20.41 -20.88
CA TYR A 71 -0.38 -20.29 -19.76
C TYR A 71 -0.32 -18.86 -19.26
N VAL A 72 -0.29 -18.71 -17.94
CA VAL A 72 -0.03 -17.44 -17.25
C VAL A 72 1.34 -17.56 -16.61
N ILE A 73 2.32 -16.84 -17.17
CA ILE A 73 3.69 -16.81 -16.64
C ILE A 73 3.80 -15.57 -15.79
N GLU A 74 3.96 -15.71 -14.49
CA GLU A 74 4.01 -14.61 -13.51
C GLU A 74 5.40 -14.53 -12.88
N PHE A 75 5.96 -13.32 -12.81
CA PHE A 75 7.24 -13.05 -12.17
C PHE A 75 7.02 -12.39 -10.80
N TRP A 76 7.65 -12.96 -9.76
CA TRP A 76 7.49 -12.52 -8.38
C TRP A 76 8.76 -12.67 -7.54
N ALA A 77 8.71 -12.19 -6.28
CA ALA A 77 9.77 -12.42 -5.30
C ALA A 77 9.22 -12.40 -3.85
N THR A 78 9.93 -13.05 -2.94
CA THR A 78 9.54 -13.18 -1.52
C THR A 78 9.48 -11.86 -0.75
N TRP A 79 10.11 -10.81 -1.23
CA TRP A 79 10.14 -9.46 -0.68
C TRP A 79 9.12 -8.52 -1.34
N CYS A 80 8.46 -8.95 -2.40
CA CYS A 80 7.52 -8.15 -3.16
C CYS A 80 6.13 -8.19 -2.52
N GLY A 81 5.78 -7.17 -1.74
CA GLY A 81 4.47 -7.06 -1.09
C GLY A 81 3.29 -7.16 -2.07
N PRO A 82 3.26 -6.40 -3.18
CA PRO A 82 2.21 -6.52 -4.19
C PRO A 82 2.08 -7.91 -4.81
N CYS A 83 3.21 -8.62 -5.02
CA CYS A 83 3.19 -10.00 -5.53
C CYS A 83 2.49 -10.94 -4.53
N ILE A 84 2.85 -10.82 -3.24
CA ILE A 84 2.25 -11.61 -2.17
C ILE A 84 0.74 -11.33 -2.07
N SER A 85 0.34 -10.09 -2.23
CA SER A 85 -1.08 -9.69 -2.22
C SER A 85 -1.87 -10.22 -3.42
N SER A 86 -1.23 -10.53 -4.55
CA SER A 86 -1.89 -11.09 -5.74
C SER A 86 -1.96 -12.63 -5.74
N MET A 87 -1.24 -13.33 -4.85
CA MET A 87 -1.27 -14.80 -4.80
C MET A 87 -2.66 -15.40 -4.64
N PRO A 88 -3.55 -14.90 -3.76
CA PRO A 88 -4.92 -15.43 -3.66
C PRO A 88 -5.69 -15.32 -4.97
N HIS A 89 -5.52 -14.22 -5.70
CA HIS A 89 -6.14 -14.01 -6.99
C HIS A 89 -5.65 -15.02 -8.05
N LEU A 90 -4.35 -15.30 -8.09
CA LEU A 90 -3.80 -16.35 -8.97
C LEU A 90 -4.34 -17.75 -8.63
N VAL A 91 -4.56 -18.03 -7.34
CA VAL A 91 -5.22 -19.27 -6.88
C VAL A 91 -6.66 -19.35 -7.40
N GLU A 92 -7.43 -18.26 -7.28
CA GLU A 92 -8.79 -18.18 -7.78
C GLU A 92 -8.85 -18.40 -9.30
N LEU A 93 -7.99 -17.72 -10.06
CA LEU A 93 -7.87 -17.89 -11.52
C LEU A 93 -7.54 -19.32 -11.91
N GLN A 94 -6.53 -19.93 -11.27
CA GLN A 94 -6.15 -21.31 -11.56
C GLN A 94 -7.29 -22.28 -11.26
N ASN A 95 -7.96 -22.12 -10.14
CA ASN A 95 -9.08 -23.00 -9.77
C ASN A 95 -10.29 -22.83 -10.70
N ALA A 96 -10.60 -21.60 -11.10
CA ALA A 96 -11.71 -21.31 -12.01
C ALA A 96 -11.48 -21.89 -13.41
N HIS A 97 -10.24 -21.81 -13.93
CA HIS A 97 -9.93 -22.05 -15.34
C HIS A 97 -9.05 -23.28 -15.61
N ALA A 98 -8.75 -24.11 -14.60
CA ALA A 98 -7.98 -25.34 -14.84
C ALA A 98 -8.64 -26.27 -15.90
N LYS A 99 -9.97 -26.33 -15.91
CA LYS A 99 -10.73 -27.15 -16.88
C LYS A 99 -10.74 -26.57 -18.30
N ASP A 100 -10.44 -25.30 -18.41
CA ASP A 100 -10.31 -24.58 -19.70
C ASP A 100 -8.92 -24.72 -20.31
N GLY A 101 -8.03 -25.49 -19.66
CA GLY A 101 -6.66 -25.72 -20.09
C GLY A 101 -5.70 -24.60 -19.71
N VAL A 102 -6.04 -23.82 -18.68
CA VAL A 102 -5.18 -22.76 -18.12
C VAL A 102 -4.22 -23.36 -17.10
N GLN A 103 -2.94 -22.99 -17.20
CA GLN A 103 -1.90 -23.31 -16.22
C GLN A 103 -1.17 -22.04 -15.81
N VAL A 104 -1.22 -21.70 -14.51
CA VAL A 104 -0.46 -20.60 -13.91
C VAL A 104 0.90 -21.12 -13.49
N ILE A 105 1.96 -20.40 -13.86
CA ILE A 105 3.36 -20.69 -13.53
C ILE A 105 3.98 -19.43 -12.99
N SER A 106 4.24 -19.39 -11.67
CA SER A 106 4.91 -18.29 -10.99
C SER A 106 6.40 -18.57 -10.88
N ILE A 107 7.23 -17.63 -11.34
CA ILE A 107 8.68 -17.75 -11.43
C ILE A 107 9.35 -16.72 -10.54
N SER A 108 10.21 -17.15 -9.60
CA SER A 108 11.07 -16.27 -8.80
C SER A 108 12.52 -16.41 -9.24
N ASP A 109 13.26 -15.31 -9.33
CA ASP A 109 14.71 -15.32 -9.58
C ASP A 109 15.54 -15.52 -8.30
N GLU A 110 14.89 -15.97 -7.20
CA GLU A 110 15.53 -16.21 -5.91
C GLU A 110 15.93 -17.68 -5.74
N ASP A 111 16.93 -17.92 -4.87
CA ASP A 111 17.34 -19.28 -4.51
C ASP A 111 16.19 -20.07 -3.88
N ILE A 112 16.14 -21.38 -4.17
CA ILE A 112 15.08 -22.28 -3.69
C ILE A 112 14.94 -22.28 -2.15
N ASP A 113 16.06 -22.18 -1.42
CA ASP A 113 16.03 -22.15 0.06
C ASP A 113 15.28 -20.90 0.57
N ARG A 114 15.43 -19.77 -0.12
CA ARG A 114 14.75 -18.52 0.25
C ARG A 114 13.25 -18.63 -0.01
N VAL A 115 12.86 -19.17 -1.16
CA VAL A 115 11.46 -19.41 -1.51
C VAL A 115 10.82 -20.40 -0.53
N ASN A 116 11.47 -21.52 -0.22
CA ASN A 116 10.98 -22.50 0.74
C ASN A 116 10.75 -21.87 2.13
N LYS A 117 11.69 -21.06 2.61
CA LYS A 117 11.55 -20.34 3.89
C LYS A 117 10.38 -19.35 3.88
N PHE A 118 10.08 -18.72 2.76
CA PHE A 118 8.90 -17.87 2.61
C PHE A 118 7.62 -18.71 2.69
N LEU A 119 7.58 -19.85 2.01
CA LEU A 119 6.41 -20.74 1.95
C LEU A 119 6.00 -21.30 3.32
N GLU A 120 6.96 -21.45 4.25
CA GLU A 120 6.70 -21.88 5.63
C GLU A 120 6.00 -20.82 6.49
N ARG A 121 5.97 -19.54 6.05
CA ARG A 121 5.34 -18.46 6.83
C ARG A 121 3.84 -18.70 6.93
N LYS A 122 3.29 -18.38 8.12
CA LYS A 122 1.85 -18.39 8.34
C LYS A 122 1.17 -17.45 7.32
N TYR A 123 0.16 -17.94 6.66
CA TYR A 123 -0.69 -17.10 5.82
C TYR A 123 -1.62 -16.27 6.71
N THR A 124 -1.78 -15.00 6.37
CA THR A 124 -2.76 -14.11 7.01
C THR A 124 -3.46 -13.38 5.87
N ALA A 125 -4.75 -13.57 5.74
CA ALA A 125 -5.56 -12.87 4.74
C ALA A 125 -5.54 -11.37 5.02
N ALA A 126 -5.54 -10.55 3.97
CA ALA A 126 -5.57 -9.10 4.11
C ALA A 126 -6.89 -8.59 4.69
N ASP A 127 -7.99 -9.34 4.52
CA ASP A 127 -9.30 -9.08 5.12
C ASP A 127 -9.53 -10.07 6.26
N GLU A 128 -9.31 -9.65 7.50
CA GLU A 128 -9.63 -10.42 8.71
C GLU A 128 -11.15 -10.68 8.87
N ALA A 129 -11.99 -10.05 8.04
CA ALA A 129 -13.45 -10.17 8.08
C ALA A 129 -13.99 -11.49 7.52
N VAL A 130 -13.15 -12.37 6.94
CA VAL A 130 -13.54 -13.70 6.46
C VAL A 130 -12.91 -14.75 7.37
N GLU A 131 -13.47 -14.95 8.54
CA GLU A 131 -13.31 -16.20 9.30
C GLU A 131 -13.95 -17.35 8.51
N SER A 132 -13.27 -17.84 7.47
CA SER A 132 -13.60 -19.14 6.90
C SER A 132 -12.82 -20.22 7.66
N GLU A 133 -13.48 -21.27 8.11
CA GLU A 133 -12.85 -22.43 8.78
C GLU A 133 -11.82 -23.18 7.89
N GLU A 134 -11.53 -22.68 6.69
CA GLU A 134 -10.69 -23.30 5.66
C GLU A 134 -9.62 -22.33 5.11
N GLN A 135 -9.03 -21.46 5.93
CA GLN A 135 -7.88 -20.66 5.46
C GLN A 135 -6.61 -21.51 5.38
N PRO A 136 -5.77 -21.30 4.33
CA PRO A 136 -4.47 -21.97 4.25
C PRO A 136 -3.62 -21.68 5.50
N ALA A 137 -2.95 -22.72 6.03
CA ALA A 137 -2.12 -22.55 7.22
C ALA A 137 -0.85 -21.71 6.94
N ASN A 138 -0.34 -21.77 5.70
CA ASN A 138 0.87 -21.09 5.27
C ASN A 138 0.82 -20.80 3.76
N TYR A 139 1.84 -20.09 3.25
CA TYR A 139 1.93 -19.78 1.83
C TYR A 139 2.16 -21.01 0.94
N ALA A 140 2.77 -22.10 1.44
CA ALA A 140 2.91 -23.34 0.68
C ALA A 140 1.52 -23.95 0.37
N GLU A 141 0.63 -23.96 1.35
CA GLU A 141 -0.74 -24.45 1.16
C GLU A 141 -1.53 -23.54 0.21
N LEU A 142 -1.44 -22.22 0.38
CA LEU A 142 -2.07 -21.25 -0.51
C LEU A 142 -1.64 -21.46 -1.97
N THR A 143 -0.32 -21.49 -2.22
CA THR A 143 0.22 -21.56 -3.59
C THR A 143 0.24 -22.96 -4.19
N SER A 144 -0.17 -23.98 -3.41
CA SER A 144 -0.30 -25.36 -3.92
C SER A 144 -1.29 -25.53 -5.07
N ALA A 145 -2.16 -24.52 -5.29
CA ALA A 145 -3.16 -24.52 -6.34
C ALA A 145 -2.59 -24.33 -7.75
N TYR A 146 -1.36 -23.83 -7.90
CA TYR A 146 -0.69 -23.57 -9.19
C TYR A 146 0.79 -23.97 -9.17
N CYS A 147 1.48 -23.84 -10.31
CA CYS A 147 2.89 -24.14 -10.40
C CYS A 147 3.72 -22.96 -9.88
N LEU A 148 4.52 -23.22 -8.84
CA LEU A 148 5.48 -22.27 -8.31
C LEU A 148 6.88 -22.78 -8.59
N THR A 149 7.76 -21.90 -9.09
CA THR A 149 9.08 -22.25 -9.58
C THR A 149 10.16 -21.27 -9.12
N THR A 150 11.41 -21.67 -9.20
CA THR A 150 12.55 -20.76 -9.07
C THR A 150 13.54 -20.93 -10.20
N ASP A 151 14.11 -19.81 -10.62
CA ASP A 151 15.01 -19.63 -11.74
C ASP A 151 16.21 -18.75 -11.31
N PRO A 152 17.12 -19.27 -10.44
CA PRO A 152 18.21 -18.49 -9.85
C PRO A 152 19.22 -17.96 -10.87
N ASP A 153 19.37 -18.58 -12.04
CA ASP A 153 20.26 -18.11 -13.08
C ASP A 153 19.65 -16.96 -13.93
N LYS A 154 18.33 -16.71 -13.74
CA LYS A 154 17.56 -15.60 -14.35
C LYS A 154 17.37 -15.70 -15.84
N SER A 155 17.44 -16.90 -16.42
CA SER A 155 17.24 -17.14 -17.84
C SER A 155 15.83 -16.70 -18.26
N CYS A 156 14.78 -17.13 -17.56
CA CYS A 156 13.39 -16.74 -17.82
C CYS A 156 13.17 -15.23 -17.61
N LYS A 157 13.79 -14.63 -16.60
CA LYS A 157 13.72 -13.18 -16.39
C LYS A 157 14.32 -12.42 -17.57
N THR A 158 15.43 -12.90 -18.13
CA THR A 158 16.08 -12.30 -19.29
C THR A 158 15.19 -12.43 -20.52
N ASP A 159 14.67 -13.63 -20.78
CA ASP A 159 13.90 -13.94 -21.97
C ASP A 159 12.51 -13.31 -21.98
N TYR A 160 11.92 -13.05 -20.81
CA TYR A 160 10.59 -12.44 -20.68
C TYR A 160 10.65 -11.00 -20.24
N MET A 161 11.08 -10.74 -19.00
CA MET A 161 11.01 -9.41 -18.40
C MET A 161 11.92 -8.41 -19.11
N THR A 162 13.21 -8.77 -19.27
CA THR A 162 14.18 -7.88 -19.93
C THR A 162 13.85 -7.71 -21.41
N ALA A 163 13.54 -8.79 -22.11
CA ALA A 163 13.19 -8.76 -23.54
C ALA A 163 11.90 -7.97 -23.83
N ALA A 164 10.96 -7.91 -22.87
CA ALA A 164 9.73 -7.12 -22.95
C ALA A 164 9.85 -5.72 -22.31
N ASN A 165 11.06 -5.31 -21.90
CA ASN A 165 11.31 -4.06 -21.20
C ASN A 165 10.43 -3.87 -19.94
N GLN A 166 10.14 -4.98 -19.23
CA GLN A 166 9.40 -4.96 -17.97
C GLN A 166 10.37 -4.88 -16.80
N ASN A 167 10.27 -3.80 -16.01
CA ASN A 167 11.22 -3.50 -14.94
C ASN A 167 10.63 -3.68 -13.52
N GLY A 168 9.35 -4.05 -13.41
CA GLY A 168 8.64 -4.20 -12.14
C GLY A 168 7.98 -5.55 -11.98
N ILE A 169 7.84 -6.00 -10.74
CA ILE A 169 7.05 -7.18 -10.34
C ILE A 169 5.93 -6.74 -9.37
N PRO A 170 4.76 -7.45 -9.37
CA PRO A 170 4.46 -8.62 -10.20
C PRO A 170 4.18 -8.25 -11.66
N CYS A 171 4.55 -9.14 -12.58
CA CYS A 171 4.27 -9.01 -14.00
C CYS A 171 3.89 -10.38 -14.57
N CYS A 172 2.80 -10.41 -15.35
CA CYS A 172 2.30 -11.60 -16.02
C CYS A 172 2.43 -11.49 -17.53
N PHE A 173 2.72 -12.63 -18.15
CA PHE A 173 2.65 -12.85 -19.59
C PHE A 173 1.57 -13.90 -19.86
N LEU A 174 0.52 -13.54 -20.57
CA LEU A 174 -0.52 -14.47 -21.01
C LEU A 174 -0.10 -15.11 -22.33
N VAL A 175 0.18 -16.40 -22.31
CA VAL A 175 0.50 -17.19 -23.52
C VAL A 175 -0.76 -17.91 -23.96
N GLY A 176 -1.22 -17.59 -25.17
CA GLY A 176 -2.44 -18.14 -25.75
C GLY A 176 -2.26 -19.51 -26.38
N LYS A 177 -3.36 -20.06 -26.89
CA LYS A 177 -3.48 -21.40 -27.48
C LYS A 177 -2.53 -21.69 -28.65
N THR A 178 -1.91 -20.65 -29.22
CA THR A 178 -0.95 -20.75 -30.34
C THR A 178 0.51 -20.57 -29.91
N GLY A 179 0.79 -20.57 -28.60
CA GLY A 179 2.12 -20.32 -28.03
C GLY A 179 2.61 -18.89 -28.25
N LYS A 180 1.70 -17.94 -28.45
CA LYS A 180 2.04 -16.52 -28.59
C LYS A 180 1.65 -15.73 -27.37
N ILE A 181 2.41 -14.66 -27.09
CA ILE A 181 2.06 -13.67 -26.08
C ILE A 181 0.79 -12.95 -26.53
N GLU A 182 -0.25 -13.04 -25.72
CA GLU A 182 -1.53 -12.39 -25.95
C GLU A 182 -1.65 -11.08 -25.18
N TRP A 183 -1.06 -11.02 -23.98
CA TRP A 183 -1.15 -9.87 -23.08
C TRP A 183 0.04 -9.87 -22.11
N ILE A 184 0.43 -8.67 -21.65
CA ILE A 184 1.48 -8.44 -20.66
C ILE A 184 0.94 -7.39 -19.66
N GLY A 185 1.06 -7.65 -18.36
CA GLY A 185 0.61 -6.68 -17.34
C GLY A 185 0.59 -7.21 -15.92
N HIS A 186 -0.10 -6.49 -15.05
CA HIS A 186 -0.21 -6.83 -13.63
C HIS A 186 -1.24 -7.95 -13.41
N PRO A 187 -0.98 -8.98 -12.56
CA PRO A 187 -1.91 -10.12 -12.36
C PRO A 187 -3.33 -9.71 -11.99
N MET A 188 -3.52 -8.62 -11.25
CA MET A 188 -4.86 -8.13 -10.87
C MET A 188 -5.68 -7.56 -12.04
N SER A 189 -5.07 -7.39 -13.22
CA SER A 189 -5.75 -6.93 -14.45
C SER A 189 -5.87 -8.03 -15.50
N LEU A 190 -5.60 -9.29 -15.15
CA LEU A 190 -5.53 -10.40 -16.08
C LEU A 190 -6.90 -10.96 -16.48
N ASP A 191 -7.91 -10.86 -15.63
CA ASP A 191 -9.21 -11.56 -15.74
C ASP A 191 -9.86 -11.40 -17.12
N ARG A 192 -10.04 -10.16 -17.57
CA ARG A 192 -10.69 -9.86 -18.84
C ARG A 192 -9.94 -10.45 -20.04
N SER A 193 -8.62 -10.31 -20.03
CA SER A 193 -7.77 -10.80 -21.10
C SER A 193 -7.79 -12.33 -21.15
N LEU A 194 -7.68 -12.98 -20.01
CA LEU A 194 -7.74 -14.42 -19.87
C LEU A 194 -9.10 -14.97 -20.31
N GLU A 195 -10.20 -14.41 -19.84
CA GLU A 195 -11.55 -14.82 -20.23
C GLU A 195 -11.77 -14.67 -21.75
N ALA A 196 -11.32 -13.58 -22.35
CA ALA A 196 -11.44 -13.36 -23.78
C ALA A 196 -10.58 -14.32 -24.61
N VAL A 197 -9.37 -14.68 -24.15
CA VAL A 197 -8.51 -15.69 -24.78
C VAL A 197 -9.13 -17.09 -24.66
N ILE A 198 -9.69 -17.44 -23.51
CA ILE A 198 -10.42 -18.70 -23.30
C ILE A 198 -11.60 -18.80 -24.27
N ALA A 199 -12.41 -17.73 -24.33
CA ALA A 199 -13.60 -17.64 -25.19
C ALA A 199 -13.27 -17.54 -26.71
N GLY A 200 -12.02 -17.24 -27.06
CA GLY A 200 -11.61 -17.03 -28.45
C GLY A 200 -12.13 -15.72 -29.05
N THR A 201 -12.45 -14.74 -28.21
CA THR A 201 -12.92 -13.39 -28.60
C THR A 201 -11.83 -12.33 -28.48
N TRP A 202 -10.64 -12.70 -28.04
CA TRP A 202 -9.49 -11.82 -27.89
C TRP A 202 -8.95 -11.35 -29.25
N ASP A 203 -8.85 -10.04 -29.43
CA ASP A 203 -8.29 -9.39 -30.61
C ASP A 203 -6.88 -8.86 -30.28
N ARG A 204 -5.88 -9.70 -30.46
CA ARG A 204 -4.47 -9.39 -30.18
C ARG A 204 -3.98 -8.15 -30.90
N ASP A 205 -4.32 -8.01 -32.19
CA ASP A 205 -3.80 -6.91 -33.02
C ASP A 205 -4.35 -5.57 -32.54
N LYS A 206 -5.61 -5.56 -32.11
CA LYS A 206 -6.24 -4.38 -31.49
C LYS A 206 -5.58 -4.04 -30.15
N GLU A 207 -5.40 -5.01 -29.28
CA GLU A 207 -4.78 -4.78 -27.97
C GLU A 207 -3.31 -4.35 -28.09
N TYR A 208 -2.57 -4.93 -29.04
CA TYR A 208 -1.22 -4.48 -29.35
C TYR A 208 -1.17 -3.02 -29.83
N ALA A 209 -2.09 -2.62 -30.72
CA ALA A 209 -2.17 -1.24 -31.17
C ALA A 209 -2.49 -0.27 -30.02
N ILE A 210 -3.33 -0.67 -29.05
CA ILE A 210 -3.63 0.10 -27.85
C ILE A 210 -2.38 0.25 -26.97
N THR A 211 -1.67 -0.87 -26.70
CA THR A 211 -0.43 -0.85 -25.91
C THR A 211 0.59 0.11 -26.51
N GLN A 212 0.81 0.04 -27.83
CA GLN A 212 1.72 0.95 -28.53
C GLN A 212 1.34 2.44 -28.39
N LYS A 213 0.05 2.76 -28.39
CA LYS A 213 -0.42 4.12 -28.17
C LYS A 213 -0.12 4.60 -26.73
N ILE A 214 -0.34 3.73 -25.75
CA ILE A 214 -0.05 4.02 -24.35
C ILE A 214 1.45 4.24 -24.15
N ASP A 215 2.29 3.33 -24.63
CA ASP A 215 3.75 3.42 -24.51
C ASP A 215 4.28 4.74 -25.12
N LYS A 216 3.76 5.10 -26.29
CA LYS A 216 4.10 6.36 -26.94
C LYS A 216 3.67 7.56 -26.08
N ALA A 217 2.45 7.55 -25.56
CA ALA A 217 1.96 8.63 -24.69
C ALA A 217 2.80 8.74 -23.39
N VAL A 218 3.22 7.62 -22.81
CA VAL A 218 4.10 7.60 -21.63
C VAL A 218 5.45 8.24 -21.94
N ALA A 219 6.06 7.91 -23.09
CA ALA A 219 7.32 8.50 -23.51
C ALA A 219 7.19 10.02 -23.77
N GLU A 220 6.12 10.45 -24.45
CA GLU A 220 5.85 11.88 -24.70
C GLU A 220 5.58 12.64 -23.40
N ALA A 221 4.77 12.08 -22.50
CA ALA A 221 4.51 12.66 -21.19
C ALA A 221 5.80 12.78 -20.35
N GLY A 222 6.70 11.78 -20.42
CA GLY A 222 7.99 11.83 -19.78
C GLY A 222 8.85 13.03 -20.21
N ALA A 223 8.84 13.38 -21.49
CA ALA A 223 9.50 14.57 -22.01
C ALA A 223 8.83 15.86 -21.50
N MET A 224 7.49 15.93 -21.51
CA MET A 224 6.71 17.06 -20.99
C MET A 224 6.98 17.31 -19.50
N LEU A 225 7.09 16.25 -18.70
CA LEU A 225 7.41 16.36 -17.27
C LEU A 225 8.82 16.91 -16.99
N GLN A 226 9.79 16.68 -17.90
CA GLN A 226 11.12 17.30 -17.79
C GLN A 226 11.10 18.81 -18.06
N GLU A 227 10.08 19.28 -18.78
CA GLU A 227 9.85 20.70 -19.09
C GLU A 227 8.81 21.35 -18.14
N ASP A 228 8.39 20.64 -17.08
CA ASP A 228 7.34 21.03 -16.13
C ASP A 228 5.95 21.25 -16.78
N ASP A 229 5.72 20.68 -17.98
CA ASP A 229 4.43 20.75 -18.68
C ASP A 229 3.48 19.64 -18.20
N PHE A 230 3.03 19.76 -16.97
CA PHE A 230 2.09 18.81 -16.35
C PHE A 230 0.70 18.84 -17.02
N ASP A 231 0.23 20.03 -17.39
CA ASP A 231 -1.07 20.17 -18.02
C ASP A 231 -1.10 19.54 -19.40
N GLY A 232 -0.01 19.68 -20.18
CA GLY A 232 0.17 19.01 -21.45
C GLY A 232 0.19 17.49 -21.30
N ALA A 233 0.92 16.97 -20.31
CA ALA A 233 0.98 15.52 -20.03
C ALA A 233 -0.40 14.96 -19.62
N VAL A 234 -1.17 15.67 -18.79
CA VAL A 234 -2.54 15.28 -18.43
C VAL A 234 -3.44 15.30 -19.66
N ALA A 235 -3.43 16.37 -20.46
CA ALA A 235 -4.25 16.49 -21.65
C ALA A 235 -3.96 15.39 -22.69
N LEU A 236 -2.69 14.98 -22.83
CA LEU A 236 -2.29 13.87 -23.70
C LEU A 236 -2.98 12.56 -23.27
N PHE A 237 -2.95 12.22 -21.99
CA PHE A 237 -3.61 11.03 -21.47
C PHE A 237 -5.14 11.13 -21.49
N GLU A 238 -5.72 12.30 -21.21
CA GLU A 238 -7.17 12.52 -21.31
C GLU A 238 -7.67 12.30 -22.75
N GLY A 239 -6.92 12.76 -23.74
CA GLY A 239 -7.21 12.48 -25.15
C GLY A 239 -7.16 10.99 -25.47
N LEU A 240 -6.15 10.28 -24.95
CA LEU A 240 -6.03 8.83 -25.16
C LEU A 240 -7.15 8.05 -24.46
N ARG A 241 -7.59 8.50 -23.28
CA ARG A 241 -8.69 7.87 -22.52
C ARG A 241 -10.00 7.80 -23.32
N GLU A 242 -10.26 8.78 -24.17
CA GLU A 242 -11.44 8.76 -25.05
C GLU A 242 -11.37 7.70 -26.16
N GLU A 243 -10.17 7.21 -26.50
CA GLU A 243 -9.92 6.23 -27.54
C GLU A 243 -9.89 4.79 -27.04
N VAL A 244 -9.73 4.58 -25.73
CA VAL A 244 -9.54 3.27 -25.13
C VAL A 244 -10.68 2.90 -24.18
N SER A 245 -10.78 1.65 -23.77
CA SER A 245 -11.82 1.16 -22.85
C SER A 245 -11.32 -0.04 -22.04
N GLY A 246 -12.01 -0.34 -20.92
CA GLY A 246 -11.62 -1.44 -20.02
C GLY A 246 -10.25 -1.19 -19.40
N ASP A 247 -9.43 -2.21 -19.26
CA ASP A 247 -8.13 -2.17 -18.57
C ASP A 247 -7.18 -1.08 -19.11
N ALA A 248 -7.25 -0.81 -20.42
CA ALA A 248 -6.46 0.25 -21.05
C ALA A 248 -6.91 1.65 -20.57
N ALA A 249 -8.21 1.86 -20.35
CA ALA A 249 -8.71 3.12 -19.81
C ALA A 249 -8.30 3.28 -18.33
N ASP A 250 -8.33 2.20 -17.56
CA ASP A 250 -7.87 2.19 -16.17
C ASP A 250 -6.37 2.49 -16.07
N GLN A 251 -5.58 1.93 -16.98
CA GLN A 251 -4.14 2.22 -17.08
C GLN A 251 -3.87 3.69 -17.43
N VAL A 252 -4.62 4.25 -18.36
CA VAL A 252 -4.50 5.68 -18.71
C VAL A 252 -4.90 6.58 -17.54
N GLU A 253 -5.95 6.24 -16.81
CA GLU A 253 -6.38 6.98 -15.62
C GLU A 253 -5.31 6.91 -14.52
N PHE A 254 -4.65 5.76 -14.35
CA PHE A 254 -3.50 5.64 -13.45
C PHE A 254 -2.38 6.61 -13.81
N TYR A 255 -2.03 6.76 -15.10
CA TYR A 255 -1.00 7.71 -15.53
C TYR A 255 -1.42 9.16 -15.31
N ILE A 256 -2.69 9.52 -15.55
CA ILE A 256 -3.23 10.85 -15.20
C ILE A 256 -3.04 11.14 -13.71
N GLY A 257 -3.44 10.20 -12.87
CA GLY A 257 -3.26 10.31 -11.42
C GLY A 257 -1.80 10.47 -11.02
N ARG A 258 -0.90 9.73 -11.69
CA ARG A 258 0.54 9.80 -11.44
C ARG A 258 1.16 11.14 -11.80
N VAL A 259 0.80 11.71 -12.95
CA VAL A 259 1.24 13.06 -13.37
C VAL A 259 0.77 14.11 -12.36
N ARG A 260 -0.49 14.08 -11.97
CA ARG A 260 -1.05 15.00 -10.96
C ARG A 260 -0.35 14.87 -9.61
N GLN A 261 -0.02 13.66 -9.19
CA GLN A 261 0.74 13.42 -7.96
C GLN A 261 2.15 14.03 -8.02
N ILE A 262 2.86 13.89 -9.15
CA ILE A 262 4.18 14.49 -9.34
C ILE A 262 4.08 16.01 -9.30
N GLN A 263 3.08 16.60 -9.97
CA GLN A 263 2.82 18.03 -9.95
C GLN A 263 2.59 18.55 -8.52
N MET A 264 1.73 17.89 -7.75
CA MET A 264 1.49 18.26 -6.35
C MET A 264 2.77 18.20 -5.50
N GLN A 265 3.57 17.14 -5.65
CA GLN A 265 4.84 17.03 -4.93
C GLN A 265 5.83 18.14 -5.31
N GLN A 266 5.85 18.56 -6.56
CA GLN A 266 6.68 19.68 -7.01
C GLN A 266 6.19 20.98 -6.41
N LEU A 267 4.90 21.29 -6.46
CA LEU A 267 4.32 22.49 -5.85
C LEU A 267 4.66 22.58 -4.35
N VAL A 268 4.58 21.48 -3.61
CA VAL A 268 4.98 21.44 -2.19
C VAL A 268 6.47 21.75 -2.02
N ARG A 269 7.34 21.17 -2.83
CA ARG A 269 8.79 21.45 -2.77
C ARG A 269 9.13 22.91 -3.10
N GLU A 270 8.34 23.56 -3.95
CA GLU A 270 8.46 24.98 -4.29
C GLU A 270 7.83 25.93 -3.25
N GLY A 271 7.21 25.39 -2.19
CA GLY A 271 6.50 26.16 -1.17
C GLY A 271 5.13 26.71 -1.63
N LYS A 272 4.57 26.14 -2.73
CA LYS A 272 3.26 26.50 -3.30
C LYS A 272 2.16 25.54 -2.82
N SER A 273 2.13 25.26 -1.53
CA SER A 273 1.17 24.30 -0.96
C SER A 273 -0.29 24.68 -1.21
N ASP A 274 -0.60 25.98 -1.25
CA ASP A 274 -1.96 26.46 -1.54
C ASP A 274 -2.42 26.05 -2.94
N GLU A 275 -1.53 26.05 -3.94
CA GLU A 275 -1.86 25.63 -5.30
C GLU A 275 -2.09 24.11 -5.35
N ALA A 276 -1.28 23.32 -4.64
CA ALA A 276 -1.46 21.87 -4.54
C ALA A 276 -2.78 21.50 -3.84
N ILE A 277 -3.16 22.23 -2.79
CA ILE A 277 -4.46 22.07 -2.10
C ILE A 277 -5.61 22.41 -3.02
N ALA A 278 -5.51 23.51 -3.79
CA ALA A 278 -6.53 23.90 -4.74
C ALA A 278 -6.76 22.83 -5.85
N MET A 279 -5.70 22.14 -6.28
CA MET A 279 -5.81 21.01 -7.21
C MET A 279 -6.62 19.85 -6.60
N LEU A 280 -6.36 19.48 -5.34
CA LEU A 280 -7.14 18.46 -4.65
C LEU A 280 -8.60 18.87 -4.46
N ASP A 281 -8.86 20.13 -4.12
CA ASP A 281 -10.23 20.66 -4.01
C ASP A 281 -10.98 20.58 -5.34
N GLN A 282 -10.31 20.84 -6.45
CA GLN A 282 -10.89 20.68 -7.78
C GLN A 282 -11.19 19.22 -8.11
N GLN A 283 -10.26 18.30 -7.79
CA GLN A 283 -10.47 16.87 -7.97
C GLN A 283 -11.63 16.36 -7.11
N MET A 284 -11.71 16.77 -5.84
CA MET A 284 -12.82 16.43 -4.94
C MET A 284 -14.16 16.94 -5.43
N ALA A 285 -14.20 18.12 -6.07
CA ALA A 285 -15.43 18.69 -6.63
C ALA A 285 -15.95 17.89 -7.84
N ALA A 286 -15.05 17.27 -8.60
CA ALA A 286 -15.36 16.47 -9.78
C ALA A 286 -15.57 14.97 -9.46
N ALA A 287 -15.09 14.50 -8.31
CA ALA A 287 -15.10 13.09 -7.92
C ALA A 287 -16.50 12.59 -7.52
N GLU A 288 -16.74 11.30 -7.74
CA GLU A 288 -17.88 10.59 -7.15
C GLU A 288 -17.74 10.47 -5.63
N GLU A 289 -18.86 10.32 -4.92
CA GLU A 289 -18.84 10.31 -3.43
C GLU A 289 -17.97 9.19 -2.84
N ALA A 290 -17.85 8.07 -3.56
CA ALA A 290 -16.99 6.95 -3.15
C ALA A 290 -15.49 7.32 -3.09
N ASP A 291 -15.03 8.20 -3.99
CA ASP A 291 -13.61 8.55 -4.13
C ASP A 291 -13.22 9.75 -3.26
N LYS A 292 -14.20 10.54 -2.82
CA LYS A 292 -13.95 11.76 -2.03
C LYS A 292 -13.19 11.50 -0.74
N THR A 293 -13.44 10.37 -0.07
CA THR A 293 -12.76 10.07 1.20
C THR A 293 -11.26 9.89 0.98
N ALA A 294 -10.85 9.19 -0.08
CA ALA A 294 -9.43 9.04 -0.41
C ALA A 294 -8.76 10.39 -0.75
N LEU A 295 -9.44 11.24 -1.51
CA LEU A 295 -8.95 12.58 -1.83
C LEU A 295 -8.86 13.48 -0.58
N MET A 296 -9.81 13.36 0.36
CA MET A 296 -9.74 14.05 1.66
C MET A 296 -8.54 13.59 2.49
N GLN A 297 -8.22 12.29 2.48
CA GLN A 297 -7.01 11.78 3.15
C GLN A 297 -5.74 12.35 2.50
N GLN A 298 -5.65 12.36 1.18
CA GLN A 298 -4.52 12.98 0.47
C GLN A 298 -4.38 14.48 0.81
N LYS A 299 -5.51 15.20 0.88
CA LYS A 299 -5.51 16.61 1.28
C LYS A 299 -5.04 16.78 2.73
N PHE A 300 -5.44 15.90 3.63
CA PHE A 300 -5.00 15.91 5.02
C PHE A 300 -3.47 15.73 5.11
N ASP A 301 -2.91 14.75 4.41
CA ASP A 301 -1.46 14.51 4.38
C ASP A 301 -0.69 15.70 3.80
N LEU A 302 -1.26 16.35 2.79
CA LEU A 302 -0.70 17.55 2.20
C LEU A 302 -0.71 18.74 3.18
N LEU A 303 -1.83 18.96 3.89
CA LEU A 303 -1.96 20.00 4.92
C LEU A 303 -0.95 19.78 6.05
N MET A 304 -0.77 18.54 6.50
CA MET A 304 0.23 18.17 7.49
C MET A 304 1.66 18.45 7.00
N THR A 305 1.96 18.10 5.77
CA THR A 305 3.28 18.36 5.15
C THR A 305 3.54 19.87 5.01
N ALA A 306 2.51 20.64 4.69
CA ALA A 306 2.56 22.09 4.54
C ALA A 306 2.53 22.84 5.89
N LYS A 307 2.42 22.13 7.02
CA LYS A 307 2.24 22.70 8.38
C LYS A 307 0.98 23.58 8.52
N MET A 308 -0.06 23.28 7.76
CA MET A 308 -1.36 23.96 7.79
C MET A 308 -2.30 23.25 8.78
N GLU A 309 -1.93 23.28 10.05
CA GLU A 309 -2.52 22.43 11.09
C GLU A 309 -3.97 22.78 11.44
N ASP A 310 -4.35 24.04 11.33
CA ASP A 310 -5.72 24.48 11.57
C ASP A 310 -6.70 23.90 10.56
N GLU A 311 -6.31 23.88 9.29
CA GLU A 311 -7.07 23.29 8.21
C GLU A 311 -7.06 21.76 8.29
N ALA A 312 -5.92 21.18 8.67
CA ALA A 312 -5.80 19.74 8.91
C ALA A 312 -6.73 19.29 10.04
N ALA A 313 -6.81 20.02 11.13
CA ALA A 313 -7.71 19.72 12.25
C ALA A 313 -9.19 19.75 11.83
N VAL A 314 -9.58 20.74 11.03
CA VAL A 314 -10.95 20.84 10.49
C VAL A 314 -11.26 19.64 9.58
N LEU A 315 -10.31 19.28 8.69
CA LEU A 315 -10.49 18.18 7.75
C LEU A 315 -10.52 16.83 8.46
N LEU A 316 -9.70 16.64 9.52
CA LEU A 316 -9.74 15.44 10.37
C LEU A 316 -11.10 15.27 11.04
N GLY A 317 -11.71 16.37 11.49
CA GLY A 317 -13.08 16.34 12.03
C GLY A 317 -14.11 15.81 11.00
N GLN A 318 -13.95 16.12 9.71
CA GLN A 318 -14.80 15.59 8.65
C GLN A 318 -14.49 14.11 8.34
N LEU A 319 -13.22 13.74 8.32
CA LEU A 319 -12.76 12.37 8.10
C LEU A 319 -13.20 11.42 9.22
N THR A 320 -13.31 11.92 10.45
CA THR A 320 -13.75 11.13 11.62
C THR A 320 -15.13 10.49 11.43
N ALA A 321 -15.99 11.06 10.60
CA ALA A 321 -17.29 10.49 10.28
C ALA A 321 -17.28 9.45 9.13
N LYS A 322 -16.16 9.32 8.44
CA LYS A 322 -16.04 8.55 7.18
C LYS A 322 -15.07 7.38 7.27
N LEU A 323 -14.05 7.50 8.11
CA LEU A 323 -12.98 6.51 8.21
C LEU A 323 -13.34 5.38 9.19
N PRO A 324 -12.87 4.15 8.93
CA PRO A 324 -12.94 3.04 9.88
C PRO A 324 -12.07 3.29 11.12
N ALA A 325 -12.33 2.53 12.19
CA ALA A 325 -11.66 2.70 13.49
C ALA A 325 -10.12 2.58 13.40
N GLU A 326 -9.62 1.65 12.60
CA GLU A 326 -8.17 1.45 12.42
C GLU A 326 -7.50 2.65 11.77
N ASP A 327 -8.10 3.21 10.70
CA ASP A 327 -7.55 4.37 10.01
C ASP A 327 -7.57 5.61 10.92
N LEU A 328 -8.65 5.80 11.68
CA LEU A 328 -8.73 6.86 12.70
C LEU A 328 -7.64 6.71 13.76
N ASN A 329 -7.40 5.47 14.21
CA ASN A 329 -6.34 5.16 15.15
C ASN A 329 -4.95 5.48 14.59
N HIS A 330 -4.69 5.09 13.34
CA HIS A 330 -3.41 5.39 12.68
C HIS A 330 -3.14 6.89 12.60
N VAL A 331 -4.14 7.67 12.17
CA VAL A 331 -4.00 9.13 12.08
C VAL A 331 -3.79 9.74 13.46
N ALA A 332 -4.58 9.34 14.46
CA ALA A 332 -4.49 9.83 15.82
C ALA A 332 -3.13 9.51 16.46
N TRP A 333 -2.62 8.30 16.24
CA TRP A 333 -1.31 7.88 16.72
C TRP A 333 -0.17 8.66 16.07
N ALA A 334 -0.23 8.89 14.75
CA ALA A 334 0.77 9.68 14.04
C ALA A 334 0.85 11.12 14.57
N ILE A 335 -0.30 11.75 14.85
CA ILE A 335 -0.37 13.09 15.44
C ILE A 335 0.20 13.07 16.86
N TYR A 336 -0.18 12.09 17.69
CA TYR A 336 0.40 11.93 19.02
C TYR A 336 1.92 11.81 18.98
N GLN A 337 2.47 10.94 18.13
CA GLN A 337 3.92 10.78 18.00
C GLN A 337 4.65 12.06 17.56
N ALA A 338 3.99 12.89 16.76
CA ALA A 338 4.53 14.19 16.37
C ALA A 338 4.44 15.19 17.51
N ALA A 339 3.32 15.22 18.25
CA ALA A 339 3.05 16.16 19.34
C ALA A 339 3.85 15.85 20.62
N ALA A 340 4.17 14.59 20.89
CA ALA A 340 4.90 14.16 22.08
C ALA A 340 6.42 14.44 22.02
N LYS A 341 6.96 14.97 20.94
CA LYS A 341 8.38 15.36 20.82
C LYS A 341 8.68 16.61 21.65
N GLU A 342 9.87 16.68 22.20
CA GLU A 342 10.31 17.76 23.10
C GLU A 342 10.24 19.16 22.45
N ASP A 343 10.50 19.25 21.11
CA ASP A 343 10.42 20.47 20.31
C ASP A 343 9.22 20.46 19.36
N SER A 344 8.08 19.89 19.78
CA SER A 344 6.90 19.78 18.93
C SER A 344 6.30 21.15 18.61
N GLU A 345 6.02 21.38 17.34
CA GLU A 345 5.26 22.53 16.85
C GLU A 345 3.78 22.19 16.62
N ILE A 346 3.33 20.98 16.97
CA ILE A 346 1.94 20.53 16.73
C ILE A 346 0.97 21.34 17.60
N SER A 347 -0.04 21.92 16.96
CA SER A 347 -1.02 22.77 17.62
C SER A 347 -1.96 21.98 18.55
N GLU A 348 -2.38 22.63 19.65
CA GLU A 348 -3.38 22.05 20.56
C GLU A 348 -4.67 21.65 19.83
N LYS A 349 -5.10 22.44 18.85
CA LYS A 349 -6.29 22.20 18.04
C LYS A 349 -6.19 20.90 17.22
N LEU A 350 -5.01 20.57 16.69
CA LEU A 350 -4.80 19.32 15.97
C LEU A 350 -4.78 18.13 16.93
N VAL A 351 -4.20 18.28 18.11
CA VAL A 351 -4.24 17.26 19.20
C VAL A 351 -5.67 17.02 19.67
N GLU A 352 -6.49 18.07 19.80
CA GLU A 352 -7.92 17.95 20.12
C GLU A 352 -8.67 17.17 19.04
N ALA A 353 -8.43 17.47 17.76
CA ALA A 353 -9.03 16.76 16.64
C ALA A 353 -8.60 15.27 16.61
N ALA A 354 -7.31 14.98 16.86
CA ALA A 354 -6.81 13.61 16.97
C ALA A 354 -7.45 12.86 18.17
N THR A 355 -7.62 13.55 19.28
CA THR A 355 -8.30 12.98 20.47
C THR A 355 -9.76 12.66 20.17
N ALA A 356 -10.45 13.51 19.40
CA ALA A 356 -11.83 13.24 18.97
C ALA A 356 -11.90 12.05 18.00
N ALA A 357 -10.94 11.92 17.08
CA ALA A 357 -10.82 10.77 16.18
C ALA A 357 -10.56 9.47 16.96
N ALA A 358 -9.63 9.48 17.91
CA ALA A 358 -9.35 8.32 18.77
C ALA A 358 -10.58 7.92 19.63
N LYS A 359 -11.32 8.88 20.17
CA LYS A 359 -12.59 8.59 20.87
C LYS A 359 -13.59 7.91 19.96
N LYS A 360 -13.71 8.37 18.70
CA LYS A 360 -14.60 7.77 17.73
C LYS A 360 -14.17 6.35 17.34
N ALA A 361 -12.86 6.11 17.23
CA ALA A 361 -12.32 4.78 17.02
C ALA A 361 -12.68 3.82 18.17
N VAL A 362 -12.53 4.27 19.43
CA VAL A 362 -12.95 3.48 20.63
C VAL A 362 -14.45 3.23 20.66
N GLU A 363 -15.29 4.16 20.19
CA GLU A 363 -16.73 3.92 20.07
C GLU A 363 -17.07 2.81 19.07
N ALA A 364 -16.32 2.71 17.98
CA ALA A 364 -16.52 1.72 16.92
C ALA A 364 -15.91 0.36 17.28
N ASP A 365 -14.78 0.33 17.99
CA ASP A 365 -14.10 -0.88 18.45
C ASP A 365 -13.62 -0.72 19.92
N PRO A 366 -14.53 -0.92 20.91
CA PRO A 366 -14.26 -0.61 22.30
C PRO A 366 -13.39 -1.65 23.05
N GLU A 367 -13.08 -2.78 22.40
CA GLU A 367 -12.28 -3.86 22.99
C GLU A 367 -10.86 -3.92 22.39
N ASN A 368 -10.53 -3.04 21.46
CA ASN A 368 -9.23 -2.97 20.82
C ASN A 368 -8.21 -2.27 21.73
N ALA A 369 -7.27 -3.03 22.24
CA ALA A 369 -6.24 -2.55 23.14
C ALA A 369 -5.36 -1.43 22.54
N ALA A 370 -5.02 -1.51 21.24
CA ALA A 370 -4.18 -0.53 20.56
C ALA A 370 -4.91 0.82 20.39
N ILE A 371 -6.23 0.78 20.11
CA ILE A 371 -7.05 2.00 19.98
C ILE A 371 -7.22 2.67 21.35
N LEU A 372 -7.43 1.89 22.40
CA LEU A 372 -7.49 2.39 23.78
C LEU A 372 -6.16 3.01 24.23
N ASP A 373 -5.03 2.37 23.90
CA ASP A 373 -3.69 2.86 24.18
C ASP A 373 -3.43 4.22 23.52
N THR A 374 -3.76 4.35 22.24
CA THR A 374 -3.66 5.63 21.52
C THR A 374 -4.47 6.73 22.18
N LEU A 375 -5.72 6.43 22.57
CA LEU A 375 -6.56 7.41 23.27
C LEU A 375 -5.98 7.80 24.63
N ALA A 376 -5.43 6.86 25.39
CA ALA A 376 -4.81 7.13 26.68
C ALA A 376 -3.58 8.06 26.55
N HIS A 377 -2.75 7.83 25.53
CA HIS A 377 -1.61 8.68 25.21
C HIS A 377 -2.04 10.13 24.88
N LEU A 378 -3.06 10.32 24.07
CA LEU A 378 -3.59 11.65 23.72
C LEU A 378 -4.25 12.35 24.92
N ILE A 379 -4.96 11.64 25.76
CA ILE A 379 -5.56 12.17 27.00
C ILE A 379 -4.46 12.56 27.99
N HIS A 380 -3.40 11.76 28.13
CA HIS A 380 -2.23 12.12 28.94
C HIS A 380 -1.55 13.40 28.46
N LEU A 381 -1.35 13.51 27.13
CA LEU A 381 -0.78 14.69 26.50
C LEU A 381 -1.61 15.96 26.74
N SER A 382 -2.93 15.84 26.89
CA SER A 382 -3.84 16.95 27.27
C SER A 382 -3.86 17.26 28.77
N GLY A 383 -3.09 16.53 29.60
CA GLY A 383 -2.93 16.75 31.04
C GLY A 383 -3.92 16.04 31.96
N ASP A 384 -4.85 15.23 31.41
CA ASP A 384 -5.81 14.47 32.25
C ASP A 384 -5.23 13.08 32.61
N LEU A 385 -4.26 13.10 33.53
CA LEU A 385 -3.56 11.93 34.03
C LEU A 385 -4.50 10.85 34.58
N GLN A 386 -5.55 11.23 35.31
CA GLN A 386 -6.47 10.26 35.90
C GLN A 386 -7.32 9.54 34.86
N GLN A 387 -7.78 10.25 33.83
CA GLN A 387 -8.51 9.66 32.74
C GLN A 387 -7.61 8.80 31.88
N ALA A 388 -6.35 9.20 31.62
CA ALA A 388 -5.36 8.40 30.93
C ALA A 388 -5.12 7.05 31.62
N ILE A 389 -4.90 7.06 32.96
CA ILE A 389 -4.75 5.82 33.75
C ILE A 389 -5.97 4.90 33.58
N LYS A 390 -7.17 5.45 33.66
CA LYS A 390 -8.41 4.67 33.55
C LYS A 390 -8.53 3.98 32.19
N ILE A 391 -8.23 4.71 31.11
CA ILE A 391 -8.31 4.18 29.75
C ILE A 391 -7.21 3.14 29.52
N GLN A 392 -5.97 3.45 29.97
CA GLN A 392 -4.83 2.55 29.82
C GLN A 392 -4.99 1.26 30.63
N THR A 393 -5.64 1.33 31.79
CA THR A 393 -5.99 0.11 32.55
C THR A 393 -6.90 -0.79 31.75
N LYS A 394 -7.90 -0.22 31.06
CA LYS A 394 -8.77 -1.00 30.16
C LYS A 394 -8.00 -1.57 28.99
N ALA A 395 -7.06 -0.83 28.40
CA ALA A 395 -6.21 -1.33 27.31
C ALA A 395 -5.39 -2.56 27.75
N VAL A 396 -4.83 -2.53 28.97
CA VAL A 396 -4.10 -3.68 29.54
C VAL A 396 -5.01 -4.89 29.78
N GLU A 397 -6.26 -4.67 30.16
CA GLU A 397 -7.24 -5.75 30.36
C GLU A 397 -7.67 -6.42 29.04
N MET A 398 -7.62 -5.69 27.91
CA MET A 398 -8.04 -6.15 26.60
C MET A 398 -6.87 -6.69 25.75
N GLN A 399 -5.62 -6.51 26.19
CA GLN A 399 -4.47 -7.00 25.43
C GLN A 399 -4.30 -8.52 25.58
N ASP A 400 -3.88 -9.19 24.50
CA ASP A 400 -3.33 -10.52 24.56
C ASP A 400 -1.98 -10.52 25.27
N ALA A 401 -1.67 -11.55 26.02
CA ALA A 401 -0.71 -11.63 27.15
C ALA A 401 0.76 -11.15 26.93
N GLU A 402 1.14 -10.56 25.77
CA GLU A 402 2.57 -10.29 25.47
C GLU A 402 2.90 -8.87 24.96
N ASN A 403 1.97 -7.91 24.93
CA ASN A 403 2.33 -6.55 24.49
C ASN A 403 2.86 -5.71 25.66
N GLY A 404 4.17 -5.80 25.93
CA GLY A 404 4.84 -5.12 27.03
C GLY A 404 4.71 -3.60 27.02
N SER A 405 4.57 -2.96 25.85
CA SER A 405 4.51 -1.49 25.71
C SER A 405 3.27 -0.87 26.36
N ILE A 406 2.09 -1.49 26.18
CA ILE A 406 0.81 -1.02 26.76
C ILE A 406 0.87 -1.06 28.30
N SER A 407 1.41 -2.16 28.86
CA SER A 407 1.59 -2.32 30.32
C SER A 407 2.65 -1.38 30.89
N GLU A 408 3.69 -1.11 30.14
CA GLU A 408 4.79 -0.22 30.51
C GLU A 408 4.30 1.24 30.61
N PHE A 409 3.45 1.67 29.68
CA PHE A 409 2.85 3.00 29.72
C PHE A 409 1.90 3.15 30.91
N LEU A 410 1.06 2.15 31.23
CA LEU A 410 0.24 2.20 32.44
C LEU A 410 1.09 2.41 33.71
N LYS A 411 2.21 1.67 33.80
CA LYS A 411 3.13 1.83 34.94
C LYS A 411 3.71 3.25 35.02
N GLN A 412 4.11 3.81 33.88
CA GLN A 412 4.61 5.18 33.81
C GLN A 412 3.57 6.19 34.31
N LEU A 413 2.32 6.09 33.88
CA LEU A 413 1.23 6.96 34.35
C LEU A 413 0.97 6.83 35.86
N GLN A 414 1.02 5.62 36.39
CA GLN A 414 0.84 5.38 37.86
C GLN A 414 2.00 5.94 38.69
N ASP A 415 3.22 5.79 38.19
CA ASP A 415 4.41 6.37 38.86
C ASP A 415 4.34 7.90 38.87
N GLU A 416 3.89 8.52 37.75
CA GLU A 416 3.67 9.96 37.66
C GLU A 416 2.59 10.45 38.65
N ALA A 417 1.44 9.76 38.74
CA ALA A 417 0.38 10.07 39.68
C ALA A 417 0.89 10.02 41.14
N SER A 418 1.63 8.95 41.47
CA SER A 418 2.20 8.78 42.81
C SER A 418 3.24 9.86 43.18
N ALA A 419 3.97 10.36 42.19
CA ALA A 419 4.92 11.46 42.41
C ALA A 419 4.20 12.80 42.64
N LYS A 420 3.10 13.03 41.93
CA LYS A 420 2.27 14.23 42.09
C LYS A 420 1.59 14.28 43.46
N ASP A 421 0.97 13.19 43.89
CA ASP A 421 0.34 13.08 45.20
C ASP A 421 1.35 13.40 46.36
N LYS A 422 2.59 12.88 46.24
CA LYS A 422 3.65 13.18 47.23
C LYS A 422 4.11 14.65 47.21
N ALA A 423 4.08 15.28 46.06
CA ALA A 423 4.44 16.70 45.92
C ALA A 423 3.35 17.60 46.56
N ASP A 424 2.09 17.29 46.31
CA ASP A 424 0.94 18.00 46.86
C ASP A 424 0.88 17.84 48.39
N GLU A 425 1.13 16.65 48.95
CA GLU A 425 1.25 16.41 50.39
C GLU A 425 2.39 17.23 51.04
N ALA A 426 3.54 17.32 50.35
CA ALA A 426 4.69 18.07 50.83
C ALA A 426 4.48 19.60 50.79
N GLU A 427 3.67 20.11 49.87
CA GLU A 427 3.26 21.53 49.82
C GLU A 427 2.24 21.86 50.94
N ASP A 428 1.23 21.01 51.14
CA ASP A 428 0.26 21.13 52.22
C ASP A 428 0.92 21.14 53.62
N ASP A 429 1.94 20.31 53.82
CA ASP A 429 2.66 20.25 55.10
C ASP A 429 3.53 21.51 55.35
N LYS A 430 4.11 22.08 54.28
CA LYS A 430 4.82 23.36 54.36
C LYS A 430 3.90 24.54 54.68
N GLU A 431 2.72 24.60 54.06
CA GLU A 431 1.73 25.65 54.36
C GLU A 431 1.22 25.59 55.80
N LYS A 432 1.07 24.38 56.36
CA LYS A 432 0.71 24.16 57.77
C LYS A 432 1.82 24.61 58.69
N GLU A 433 3.07 24.28 58.41
CA GLU A 433 4.25 24.69 59.20
C GLU A 433 4.44 26.24 59.23
N ASP A 434 4.22 26.91 58.09
CA ASP A 434 4.31 28.36 57.97
C ASP A 434 3.14 29.07 58.63
N THR A 435 1.94 28.50 58.69
CA THR A 435 0.79 29.03 59.45
C THR A 435 0.94 28.85 60.96
N GLU A 436 1.56 27.76 61.41
CA GLU A 436 1.88 27.60 62.85
C GLU A 436 2.96 28.60 63.32
N LYS A 437 4.01 28.84 62.51
CA LYS A 437 5.07 29.84 62.86
C LYS A 437 4.57 31.27 62.87
N THR A 438 3.54 31.65 62.15
CA THR A 438 2.93 33.00 62.20
C THR A 438 1.97 33.18 63.36
N ASN A 439 1.34 32.11 63.85
CA ASN A 439 0.47 32.16 65.00
C ASN A 439 1.22 32.24 66.39
N ASP A 440 2.47 31.73 66.40
CA ASP A 440 3.29 31.72 67.62
C ASP A 440 4.04 33.06 67.85
N GLN A 441 3.94 34.03 66.92
CA GLN A 441 4.53 35.37 66.99
C GLN A 441 3.52 36.48 67.24
N SER A 442 2.23 36.18 67.58
CA SER A 442 1.17 37.12 67.91
C SER A 442 0.82 37.03 69.36
#